data_6b4fb8a8cdc90989baa8b67a81196830
#
_entry.id   6b4fb8a8cdc90989baa8b67a81196830
#
_cell.length_a   1.000
_cell.length_b   1.000
_cell.length_c   1.000
_cell.angle_alpha   90.00
_cell.angle_beta   90.00
_cell.angle_gamma   90.00
#
_symmetry.space_group_name_H-M   'P 1'
#
loop_
_entity.id
_entity.type
_entity.pdbx_description
1 polymer ?
#
loop_
_entity_poly.entity_id
_entity_poly.type
_entity_poly.pdbx_seq_one_letter_code
_entity_poly.pdbx_strand_id
1 'polypeptide(L)'
;MRVLDLTHTIAENMPVYPGTETPIFAGANTYEKDGFKETKLTMYTHTGTHMDPPAHLFAGRTTLDAFPASQFIGKALVIECSDLNEGKAITLERILQYGKDAENADFLLFHLGWDKRWGTDAYFGDYPCLDDAAMDYIIAGDYNGIGFDVIGLDPIADENLTRHKKLFQNKDIVNIENLKDLDKCGKGLFSFSCFPLKLENCDGSPIRAVAWFED
;
A
#
# COMPACT_ATOMS: atom_id res chain seq x y z
N MET A 1 17.61 17.93 -2.07
CA MET A 1 16.81 16.67 -2.05
C MET A 1 15.84 16.73 -0.88
N ARG A 2 14.54 16.68 -1.14
CA ARG A 2 13.46 16.57 -0.14
C ARG A 2 13.00 15.10 -0.08
N VAL A 3 12.79 14.56 1.12
CA VAL A 3 12.33 13.18 1.35
C VAL A 3 11.05 13.21 2.16
N LEU A 4 10.04 12.45 1.75
CA LEU A 4 8.79 12.25 2.47
C LEU A 4 8.65 10.79 2.88
N ASP A 5 8.30 10.57 4.13
CA ASP A 5 7.95 9.26 4.68
C ASP A 5 6.44 9.04 4.55
N LEU A 6 6.05 8.10 3.72
CA LEU A 6 4.65 7.78 3.42
C LEU A 6 4.14 6.58 4.24
N THR A 7 4.80 6.25 5.36
CA THR A 7 4.59 5.03 6.15
C THR A 7 4.01 5.34 7.53
N HIS A 8 2.92 4.69 7.90
CA HIS A 8 2.43 4.71 9.28
C HIS A 8 3.36 3.95 10.23
N THR A 9 3.50 4.47 11.45
CA THR A 9 4.26 3.77 12.50
C THR A 9 3.52 2.50 12.93
N ILE A 10 4.21 1.37 12.95
CA ILE A 10 3.68 0.13 13.53
C ILE A 10 3.69 0.26 15.06
N ALA A 11 2.53 0.10 15.67
CA ALA A 11 2.32 0.22 17.12
C ALA A 11 1.28 -0.78 17.60
N GLU A 12 1.30 -1.15 18.88
CA GLU A 12 0.37 -2.14 19.47
C GLU A 12 -1.11 -1.71 19.40
N ASN A 13 -1.37 -0.39 19.36
CA ASN A 13 -2.71 0.19 19.29
C ASN A 13 -3.09 0.74 17.91
N MET A 14 -2.37 0.36 16.86
CA MET A 14 -2.67 0.81 15.50
C MET A 14 -3.92 0.14 14.94
N PRO A 15 -4.59 0.73 13.94
CA PRO A 15 -5.61 0.05 13.18
C PRO A 15 -5.06 -1.21 12.49
N VAL A 16 -5.80 -2.30 12.60
CA VAL A 16 -5.55 -3.54 11.85
C VAL A 16 -6.81 -3.96 11.13
N TYR A 17 -6.70 -4.81 10.13
CA TYR A 17 -7.87 -5.31 9.41
C TYR A 17 -8.85 -5.97 10.39
N PRO A 18 -10.17 -5.72 10.29
CA PRO A 18 -11.16 -6.27 11.22
C PRO A 18 -11.05 -7.80 11.34
N GLY A 19 -10.89 -8.27 12.59
CA GLY A 19 -10.73 -9.71 12.89
C GLY A 19 -9.29 -10.21 13.01
N THR A 20 -8.27 -9.35 12.77
CA THR A 20 -6.87 -9.70 13.02
C THR A 20 -6.36 -9.14 14.35
N GLU A 21 -5.33 -9.78 14.92
CA GLU A 21 -4.70 -9.29 16.15
C GLU A 21 -3.74 -8.12 15.85
N THR A 22 -3.62 -7.24 16.81
CA THR A 22 -2.64 -6.13 16.76
C THR A 22 -1.20 -6.62 16.96
N PRO A 23 -0.19 -5.88 16.49
CA PRO A 23 1.21 -6.20 16.73
C PRO A 23 1.53 -6.31 18.23
N ILE A 24 2.44 -7.23 18.58
CA ILE A 24 2.93 -7.42 19.95
C ILE A 24 4.43 -7.13 19.97
N PHE A 25 4.85 -6.22 20.85
CA PHE A 25 6.24 -5.84 21.09
C PHE A 25 6.70 -6.39 22.44
N ALA A 26 7.27 -7.58 22.47
CA ALA A 26 7.78 -8.18 23.69
C ALA A 26 9.26 -7.87 23.90
N GLY A 27 9.64 -7.41 25.10
CA GLY A 27 11.04 -7.24 25.48
C GLY A 27 11.75 -8.60 25.54
N ALA A 28 12.70 -8.83 24.65
CA ALA A 28 13.56 -10.03 24.69
C ALA A 28 14.76 -9.80 25.60
N ASN A 29 15.43 -8.64 25.48
CA ASN A 29 16.55 -8.23 26.32
C ASN A 29 16.33 -6.81 26.84
N THR A 30 16.92 -6.48 27.99
CA THR A 30 16.81 -5.15 28.63
C THR A 30 18.19 -4.57 28.96
N TYR A 31 18.30 -3.25 29.02
CA TYR A 31 19.55 -2.58 29.36
C TYR A 31 20.09 -2.98 30.73
N GLU A 32 19.18 -3.19 31.69
CA GLU A 32 19.55 -3.49 33.10
C GLU A 32 20.12 -4.90 33.29
N LYS A 33 19.60 -5.88 32.50
CA LYS A 33 20.02 -7.29 32.66
C LYS A 33 21.11 -7.66 31.66
N ASP A 34 21.01 -7.17 30.43
CA ASP A 34 21.75 -7.70 29.29
C ASP A 34 22.74 -6.68 28.71
N GLY A 35 22.65 -5.39 29.11
CA GLY A 35 23.48 -4.29 28.60
C GLY A 35 23.05 -3.76 27.24
N PHE A 36 22.00 -4.33 26.65
CA PHE A 36 21.36 -3.88 25.39
C PHE A 36 19.87 -4.18 25.43
N LYS A 37 19.12 -3.51 24.53
CA LYS A 37 17.69 -3.75 24.37
C LYS A 37 17.45 -4.52 23.07
N GLU A 38 16.64 -5.56 23.14
CA GLU A 38 16.14 -6.31 22.00
C GLU A 38 14.63 -6.53 22.13
N THR A 39 13.91 -6.36 21.03
CA THR A 39 12.46 -6.51 21.00
C THR A 39 12.10 -7.68 20.08
N LYS A 40 11.33 -8.64 20.60
CA LYS A 40 10.67 -9.66 19.80
C LYS A 40 9.36 -9.08 19.27
N LEU A 41 9.20 -9.09 17.96
CA LEU A 41 7.99 -8.62 17.28
C LEU A 41 7.16 -9.81 16.80
N THR A 42 5.85 -9.77 17.07
CA THR A 42 4.87 -10.71 16.52
C THR A 42 3.79 -9.89 15.82
N MET A 43 3.57 -10.11 14.52
CA MET A 43 2.58 -9.42 13.71
C MET A 43 2.28 -10.22 12.45
N TYR A 44 1.14 -9.90 11.81
CA TYR A 44 0.85 -10.41 10.47
C TYR A 44 1.71 -9.72 9.41
N THR A 45 1.87 -10.36 8.27
CA THR A 45 2.56 -9.81 7.10
C THR A 45 1.83 -8.59 6.52
N HIS A 46 0.51 -8.55 6.63
CA HIS A 46 -0.36 -7.45 6.21
C HIS A 46 -0.61 -6.46 7.35
N THR A 47 0.45 -5.86 7.89
CA THR A 47 0.38 -4.96 9.05
C THR A 47 0.89 -3.56 8.70
N GLY A 48 0.10 -2.53 9.03
CA GLY A 48 0.45 -1.13 8.80
C GLY A 48 0.54 -0.78 7.32
N THR A 49 1.45 0.11 6.95
CA THR A 49 1.78 0.35 5.55
C THR A 49 2.53 -0.87 5.03
N HIS A 50 1.89 -1.62 4.15
CA HIS A 50 2.39 -2.91 3.67
C HIS A 50 2.11 -3.08 2.18
N MET A 51 2.61 -4.16 1.59
CA MET A 51 2.29 -4.54 0.23
C MET A 51 1.93 -6.02 0.10
N ASP A 52 1.09 -6.28 -0.89
CA ASP A 52 0.62 -7.60 -1.28
C ASP A 52 1.15 -7.98 -2.66
N PRO A 53 1.69 -9.18 -2.84
CA PRO A 53 1.98 -9.77 -4.13
C PRO A 53 0.81 -10.65 -4.61
N PRO A 54 0.83 -11.15 -5.86
CA PRO A 54 -0.15 -12.13 -6.38
C PRO A 54 -0.29 -13.40 -5.53
N ALA A 55 0.78 -13.82 -4.85
CA ALA A 55 0.78 -14.98 -3.96
C ALA A 55 -0.15 -14.81 -2.74
N HIS A 56 -0.56 -13.58 -2.39
CA HIS A 56 -1.55 -13.34 -1.35
C HIS A 56 -2.88 -14.04 -1.62
N LEU A 57 -3.33 -14.05 -2.88
CA LEU A 57 -4.63 -14.62 -3.27
C LEU A 57 -4.52 -15.96 -4.02
N PHE A 58 -3.38 -16.25 -4.64
CA PHE A 58 -3.26 -17.38 -5.55
C PHE A 58 -2.01 -18.22 -5.25
N ALA A 59 -2.23 -19.46 -4.83
CA ALA A 59 -1.14 -20.40 -4.63
C ALA A 59 -0.31 -20.58 -5.91
N GLY A 60 1.02 -20.54 -5.77
CA GLY A 60 1.95 -20.70 -6.87
C GLY A 60 2.16 -19.45 -7.74
N ARG A 61 1.52 -18.31 -7.40
CA ARG A 61 1.84 -17.02 -8.01
C ARG A 61 3.06 -16.38 -7.34
N THR A 62 3.53 -15.29 -7.92
CA THR A 62 4.74 -14.58 -7.52
C THR A 62 4.65 -14.07 -6.08
N THR A 63 5.63 -14.46 -5.26
CA THR A 63 5.84 -14.01 -3.88
C THR A 63 6.74 -12.78 -3.83
N LEU A 64 6.79 -12.05 -2.72
CA LEU A 64 7.61 -10.82 -2.62
C LEU A 64 9.11 -11.07 -2.79
N ASP A 65 9.64 -12.18 -2.29
CA ASP A 65 11.05 -12.54 -2.42
C ASP A 65 11.46 -12.98 -3.84
N ALA A 66 10.48 -13.35 -4.68
CA ALA A 66 10.70 -13.73 -6.07
C ALA A 66 10.74 -12.53 -7.03
N PHE A 67 10.17 -11.39 -6.66
CA PHE A 67 10.28 -10.17 -7.47
C PHE A 67 11.72 -9.64 -7.50
N PRO A 68 12.18 -9.08 -8.63
CA PRO A 68 13.44 -8.35 -8.66
C PRO A 68 13.35 -7.06 -7.83
N ALA A 69 14.46 -6.58 -7.27
CA ALA A 69 14.48 -5.36 -6.46
C ALA A 69 13.99 -4.12 -7.23
N SER A 70 14.12 -4.11 -8.57
CA SER A 70 13.59 -3.06 -9.44
C SER A 70 12.06 -2.94 -9.41
N GLN A 71 11.33 -3.98 -8.97
CA GLN A 71 9.88 -3.94 -8.78
C GLN A 71 9.46 -2.91 -7.73
N PHE A 72 10.32 -2.61 -6.78
CA PHE A 72 10.01 -1.81 -5.58
C PHE A 72 10.52 -0.36 -5.63
N ILE A 73 10.99 0.08 -6.79
CA ILE A 73 11.53 1.43 -7.01
C ILE A 73 11.16 1.93 -8.40
N GLY A 74 10.85 3.22 -8.52
CA GLY A 74 10.53 3.83 -9.80
C GLY A 74 9.93 5.22 -9.66
N LYS A 75 9.26 5.67 -10.69
CA LYS A 75 8.49 6.93 -10.70
C LYS A 75 7.08 6.67 -10.21
N ALA A 76 6.60 7.46 -9.27
CA ALA A 76 5.22 7.41 -8.83
C ALA A 76 4.47 8.67 -9.23
N LEU A 77 3.15 8.51 -9.37
CA LEU A 77 2.19 9.58 -9.60
C LEU A 77 1.08 9.48 -8.57
N VAL A 78 0.76 10.59 -7.89
CA VAL A 78 -0.43 10.65 -7.05
C VAL A 78 -1.65 11.00 -7.90
N ILE A 79 -2.67 10.14 -7.84
CA ILE A 79 -4.00 10.35 -8.41
C ILE A 79 -4.88 10.94 -7.30
N GLU A 80 -5.29 12.18 -7.48
CA GLU A 80 -6.09 12.91 -6.49
C GLU A 80 -7.55 12.43 -6.51
N CYS A 81 -8.02 11.95 -5.38
CA CYS A 81 -9.35 11.38 -5.17
C CYS A 81 -10.00 11.85 -3.86
N SER A 82 -9.38 12.78 -3.11
CA SER A 82 -9.87 13.20 -1.78
C SER A 82 -11.20 13.98 -1.81
N ASP A 83 -11.64 14.40 -3.00
CA ASP A 83 -12.96 14.99 -3.21
C ASP A 83 -14.10 13.96 -3.34
N LEU A 84 -13.77 12.67 -3.39
CA LEU A 84 -14.77 11.61 -3.47
C LEU A 84 -15.40 11.35 -2.10
N ASN A 85 -16.72 11.27 -2.08
CA ASN A 85 -17.47 10.85 -0.90
C ASN A 85 -17.41 9.33 -0.72
N GLU A 86 -17.73 8.87 0.50
CA GLU A 86 -17.90 7.45 0.83
C GLU A 86 -18.83 6.74 -0.16
N GLY A 87 -18.52 5.48 -0.48
CA GLY A 87 -19.27 4.64 -1.41
C GLY A 87 -19.15 5.03 -2.88
N LYS A 88 -18.30 6.00 -3.23
CA LYS A 88 -18.06 6.39 -4.63
C LYS A 88 -16.96 5.57 -5.25
N ALA A 89 -17.01 5.41 -6.59
CA ALA A 89 -15.97 4.74 -7.33
C ALA A 89 -14.87 5.72 -7.77
N ILE A 90 -13.62 5.24 -7.76
CA ILE A 90 -12.50 5.87 -8.44
C ILE A 90 -12.58 5.42 -9.90
N THR A 91 -13.00 6.31 -10.80
CA THR A 91 -13.24 5.98 -12.20
C THR A 91 -11.98 6.09 -13.05
N LEU A 92 -11.99 5.44 -14.21
CA LEU A 92 -10.90 5.52 -15.18
C LEU A 92 -10.60 6.98 -15.58
N GLU A 93 -11.61 7.85 -15.69
CA GLU A 93 -11.43 9.25 -16.04
C GLU A 93 -10.51 9.99 -15.07
N ARG A 94 -10.48 9.60 -13.78
CA ARG A 94 -9.54 10.15 -12.80
C ARG A 94 -8.09 9.90 -13.20
N ILE A 95 -7.78 8.72 -13.69
CA ILE A 95 -6.43 8.36 -14.14
C ILE A 95 -6.10 9.07 -15.43
N LEU A 96 -7.03 9.08 -16.40
CA LEU A 96 -6.82 9.66 -17.72
C LEU A 96 -6.57 11.18 -17.71
N GLN A 97 -7.04 11.90 -16.67
CA GLN A 97 -6.77 13.34 -16.51
C GLN A 97 -5.27 13.67 -16.41
N TYR A 98 -4.44 12.70 -16.00
CA TYR A 98 -2.99 12.88 -15.87
C TYR A 98 -2.22 12.59 -17.16
N GLY A 99 -2.89 12.07 -18.19
CA GLY A 99 -2.33 11.86 -19.52
C GLY A 99 -1.00 11.13 -19.48
N LYS A 100 0.04 11.75 -20.06
CA LYS A 100 1.38 11.15 -20.15
C LYS A 100 2.04 10.86 -18.82
N ASP A 101 1.72 11.59 -17.75
CA ASP A 101 2.29 11.32 -16.45
C ASP A 101 1.79 9.97 -15.91
N ALA A 102 0.51 9.64 -16.11
CA ALA A 102 -0.02 8.33 -15.76
C ALA A 102 0.61 7.20 -16.60
N GLU A 103 0.80 7.44 -17.91
CA GLU A 103 1.44 6.47 -18.81
C GLU A 103 2.93 6.21 -18.49
N ASN A 104 3.64 7.20 -17.94
CA ASN A 104 5.07 7.15 -17.63
C ASN A 104 5.36 6.82 -16.15
N ALA A 105 4.35 6.60 -15.34
CA ALA A 105 4.51 6.19 -13.95
C ALA A 105 4.77 4.68 -13.85
N ASP A 106 5.66 4.28 -12.94
CA ASP A 106 5.82 2.89 -12.50
C ASP A 106 4.82 2.55 -11.39
N PHE A 107 4.36 3.57 -10.64
CA PHE A 107 3.38 3.42 -9.56
C PHE A 107 2.27 4.47 -9.65
N LEU A 108 1.00 4.03 -9.52
CA LEU A 108 -0.14 4.92 -9.32
C LEU A 108 -0.55 4.89 -7.85
N LEU A 109 -0.48 6.04 -7.17
CA LEU A 109 -0.82 6.18 -5.76
C LEU A 109 -2.10 7.00 -5.62
N PHE A 110 -3.16 6.40 -5.10
CA PHE A 110 -4.48 7.01 -4.99
C PHE A 110 -4.64 7.71 -3.64
N HIS A 111 -4.73 9.04 -3.67
CA HIS A 111 -4.92 9.88 -2.49
C HIS A 111 -6.40 10.10 -2.23
N LEU A 112 -6.93 9.49 -1.18
CA LEU A 112 -8.32 9.64 -0.74
C LEU A 112 -8.44 10.57 0.48
N GLY A 113 -7.31 10.95 1.09
CA GLY A 113 -7.26 11.70 2.34
C GLY A 113 -7.72 10.85 3.54
N TRP A 114 -7.79 9.55 3.36
CA TRP A 114 -8.28 8.61 4.36
C TRP A 114 -7.29 8.38 5.50
N ASP A 115 -6.01 8.57 5.24
CA ASP A 115 -4.95 8.54 6.25
C ASP A 115 -5.20 9.49 7.43
N LYS A 116 -5.96 10.57 7.22
CA LYS A 116 -6.37 11.51 8.28
C LYS A 116 -7.36 10.90 9.29
N ARG A 117 -7.97 9.77 8.94
CA ARG A 117 -8.88 9.01 9.82
C ARG A 117 -8.15 7.90 10.59
N TRP A 118 -6.85 7.69 10.35
CA TRP A 118 -6.05 6.66 11.00
C TRP A 118 -6.19 6.69 12.51
N GLY A 119 -6.48 5.53 13.14
CA GLY A 119 -6.69 5.41 14.59
C GLY A 119 -8.10 5.77 15.07
N THR A 120 -9.06 5.99 14.17
CA THR A 120 -10.47 6.20 14.49
C THR A 120 -11.35 5.14 13.82
N ASP A 121 -12.58 4.94 14.33
CA ASP A 121 -13.55 4.00 13.72
C ASP A 121 -13.92 4.41 12.29
N ALA A 122 -13.86 5.70 11.96
CA ALA A 122 -14.12 6.20 10.62
C ALA A 122 -13.09 5.73 9.57
N TYR A 123 -11.94 5.21 10.01
CA TYR A 123 -10.95 4.62 9.12
C TYR A 123 -11.48 3.35 8.43
N PHE A 124 -12.37 2.62 9.10
CA PHE A 124 -13.03 1.40 8.58
C PHE A 124 -14.34 1.68 7.83
N GLY A 125 -14.54 2.94 7.40
CA GLY A 125 -15.71 3.35 6.64
C GLY A 125 -15.72 2.86 5.20
N ASP A 126 -16.74 3.27 4.43
CA ASP A 126 -16.94 2.88 3.02
C ASP A 126 -16.08 3.74 2.09
N TYR A 127 -14.77 3.53 2.11
CA TYR A 127 -13.81 4.28 1.29
C TYR A 127 -14.03 4.02 -0.21
N PRO A 128 -13.76 5.03 -1.08
CA PRO A 128 -13.83 4.86 -2.52
C PRO A 128 -12.86 3.80 -3.03
N CYS A 129 -13.34 2.94 -3.95
CA CYS A 129 -12.54 1.90 -4.58
C CYS A 129 -12.56 2.04 -6.11
N LEU A 130 -11.57 1.47 -6.79
CA LEU A 130 -11.48 1.47 -8.26
C LEU A 130 -12.71 0.82 -8.89
N ASP A 131 -13.23 1.41 -9.96
CA ASP A 131 -14.21 0.76 -10.82
C ASP A 131 -13.54 -0.27 -11.77
N ASP A 132 -14.37 -1.04 -12.48
CA ASP A 132 -13.87 -2.07 -13.39
C ASP A 132 -13.03 -1.52 -14.52
N ALA A 133 -13.38 -0.34 -15.07
CA ALA A 133 -12.66 0.27 -16.17
C ALA A 133 -11.26 0.77 -15.74
N ALA A 134 -11.15 1.34 -14.53
CA ALA A 134 -9.86 1.73 -13.94
C ALA A 134 -8.99 0.50 -13.64
N MET A 135 -9.59 -0.58 -13.12
CA MET A 135 -8.88 -1.85 -12.90
C MET A 135 -8.35 -2.43 -14.22
N ASP A 136 -9.17 -2.47 -15.27
CA ASP A 136 -8.77 -2.99 -16.57
C ASP A 136 -7.63 -2.17 -17.19
N TYR A 137 -7.67 -0.85 -17.04
CA TYR A 137 -6.59 0.05 -17.48
C TYR A 137 -5.27 -0.24 -16.74
N ILE A 138 -5.31 -0.41 -15.42
CA ILE A 138 -4.14 -0.72 -14.60
C ILE A 138 -3.56 -2.10 -14.98
N ILE A 139 -4.42 -3.09 -15.19
CA ILE A 139 -4.01 -4.44 -15.60
C ILE A 139 -3.34 -4.41 -16.98
N ALA A 140 -3.86 -3.62 -17.91
CA ALA A 140 -3.30 -3.50 -19.25
C ALA A 140 -2.03 -2.64 -19.33
N GLY A 141 -1.81 -1.74 -18.37
CA GLY A 141 -0.64 -0.84 -18.31
C GLY A 141 0.63 -1.56 -17.85
N ASP A 142 1.76 -0.87 -17.88
CA ASP A 142 3.07 -1.39 -17.45
C ASP A 142 3.46 -0.79 -16.09
N TYR A 143 2.65 -1.09 -15.07
CA TYR A 143 2.87 -0.61 -13.71
C TYR A 143 3.55 -1.68 -12.85
N ASN A 144 4.52 -1.27 -12.03
CA ASN A 144 5.12 -2.09 -10.98
C ASN A 144 4.17 -2.26 -9.78
N GLY A 145 3.40 -1.21 -9.46
CA GLY A 145 2.51 -1.24 -8.32
C GLY A 145 1.41 -0.18 -8.36
N ILE A 146 0.40 -0.41 -7.53
CA ILE A 146 -0.59 0.58 -7.14
C ILE A 146 -0.57 0.77 -5.63
N GLY A 147 -1.05 1.90 -5.14
CA GLY A 147 -1.07 2.14 -3.69
C GLY A 147 -2.20 3.07 -3.27
N PHE A 148 -2.62 2.93 -2.01
CA PHE A 148 -3.76 3.64 -1.43
C PHE A 148 -3.47 4.07 0.01
N ASP A 149 -4.11 5.15 0.44
CA ASP A 149 -4.13 5.61 1.83
C ASP A 149 -5.31 5.04 2.64
N VAL A 150 -5.81 3.86 2.24
CA VAL A 150 -6.88 3.09 2.89
C VAL A 150 -6.41 1.69 3.26
N ILE A 151 -7.23 0.95 4.03
CA ILE A 151 -6.87 -0.34 4.61
C ILE A 151 -6.96 -1.51 3.62
N GLY A 152 -7.50 -1.33 2.43
CA GLY A 152 -7.66 -2.40 1.45
C GLY A 152 -8.01 -1.90 0.05
N LEU A 153 -7.65 -2.68 -0.98
CA LEU A 153 -8.05 -2.45 -2.37
C LEU A 153 -9.56 -2.69 -2.58
N ASP A 154 -10.14 -3.63 -1.83
CA ASP A 154 -11.58 -3.91 -1.81
C ASP A 154 -12.26 -3.20 -0.64
N PRO A 155 -13.57 -2.88 -0.73
CA PRO A 155 -14.34 -2.49 0.43
C PRO A 155 -14.29 -3.57 1.51
N ILE A 156 -14.24 -3.21 2.79
CA ILE A 156 -14.23 -4.19 3.91
C ILE A 156 -15.43 -5.16 3.82
N ALA A 157 -16.56 -4.70 3.28
CA ALA A 157 -17.75 -5.53 3.11
C ALA A 157 -17.62 -6.58 1.98
N ASP A 158 -16.62 -6.49 1.11
CA ASP A 158 -16.37 -7.48 0.06
C ASP A 158 -15.48 -8.62 0.55
N GLU A 159 -16.10 -9.59 1.22
CA GLU A 159 -15.42 -10.79 1.72
C GLU A 159 -14.80 -11.66 0.61
N ASN A 160 -15.19 -11.43 -0.65
CA ASN A 160 -14.66 -12.18 -1.80
C ASN A 160 -13.34 -11.60 -2.34
N LEU A 161 -12.92 -10.42 -1.90
CA LEU A 161 -11.71 -9.72 -2.38
C LEU A 161 -11.71 -9.62 -3.92
N THR A 162 -12.81 -9.12 -4.48
CA THR A 162 -13.09 -9.15 -5.92
C THR A 162 -12.05 -8.40 -6.74
N ARG A 163 -11.62 -7.21 -6.27
CA ARG A 163 -10.62 -6.37 -6.96
C ARG A 163 -9.21 -6.96 -6.82
N HIS A 164 -8.84 -7.42 -5.64
CA HIS A 164 -7.58 -8.15 -5.45
C HIS A 164 -7.50 -9.37 -6.39
N LYS A 165 -8.55 -10.18 -6.45
CA LYS A 165 -8.58 -11.34 -7.34
C LYS A 165 -8.47 -10.93 -8.80
N LYS A 166 -9.21 -9.90 -9.23
CA LYS A 166 -9.13 -9.37 -10.60
C LYS A 166 -7.72 -8.91 -10.93
N LEU A 167 -7.06 -8.17 -10.04
CA LEU A 167 -5.70 -7.67 -10.22
C LEU A 167 -4.69 -8.81 -10.31
N PHE A 168 -4.60 -9.61 -9.27
CA PHE A 168 -3.56 -10.62 -9.11
C PHE A 168 -3.72 -11.86 -9.99
N GLN A 169 -4.94 -12.14 -10.48
CA GLN A 169 -5.14 -13.18 -11.47
C GLN A 169 -4.53 -12.81 -12.82
N ASN A 170 -4.54 -11.53 -13.17
CA ASN A 170 -4.21 -11.05 -14.51
C ASN A 170 -2.83 -10.37 -14.61
N LYS A 171 -2.20 -9.98 -13.49
CA LYS A 171 -0.94 -9.25 -13.51
C LYS A 171 -0.03 -9.61 -12.34
N ASP A 172 1.28 -9.65 -12.59
CA ASP A 172 2.32 -9.66 -11.55
C ASP A 172 2.67 -8.21 -11.20
N ILE A 173 2.02 -7.70 -10.16
CA ILE A 173 2.07 -6.32 -9.67
C ILE A 173 2.00 -6.34 -8.15
N VAL A 174 2.43 -5.29 -7.47
CA VAL A 174 2.21 -5.15 -6.03
C VAL A 174 1.06 -4.17 -5.75
N ASN A 175 0.24 -4.48 -4.74
CA ASN A 175 -0.73 -3.56 -4.15
C ASN A 175 -0.20 -3.04 -2.82
N ILE A 176 -0.22 -1.73 -2.60
CA ILE A 176 0.28 -1.08 -1.37
C ILE A 176 -0.90 -0.46 -0.64
N GLU A 177 -1.02 -0.77 0.64
CA GLU A 177 -2.12 -0.32 1.48
C GLU A 177 -1.62 0.51 2.67
N ASN A 178 -2.51 1.33 3.22
CA ASN A 178 -2.21 2.18 4.36
C ASN A 178 -1.04 3.15 4.14
N LEU A 179 -0.95 3.76 2.95
CA LEU A 179 -0.06 4.91 2.75
C LEU A 179 -0.57 6.12 3.53
N LYS A 180 0.31 7.11 3.76
CA LYS A 180 -0.07 8.38 4.38
C LYS A 180 0.60 9.57 3.69
N ASP A 181 0.10 10.76 3.97
CA ASP A 181 0.72 12.03 3.55
C ASP A 181 0.91 12.16 2.02
N LEU A 182 0.10 11.48 1.22
CA LEU A 182 0.15 11.54 -0.24
C LEU A 182 -0.12 12.97 -0.77
N ASP A 183 -0.90 13.78 -0.04
CA ASP A 183 -1.14 15.20 -0.32
C ASP A 183 0.16 16.03 -0.36
N LYS A 184 1.22 15.60 0.32
CA LYS A 184 2.51 16.28 0.38
C LYS A 184 3.43 15.99 -0.80
N CYS A 185 3.10 15.00 -1.64
CA CYS A 185 3.91 14.62 -2.80
C CYS A 185 3.88 15.69 -3.90
N GLY A 186 2.80 16.48 -3.97
CA GLY A 186 2.62 17.50 -5.01
C GLY A 186 2.09 16.90 -6.32
N LYS A 187 2.26 17.66 -7.42
CA LYS A 187 1.79 17.25 -8.75
C LYS A 187 2.95 16.71 -9.59
N GLY A 188 2.63 15.82 -10.52
CA GLY A 188 3.59 15.22 -11.45
C GLY A 188 4.36 14.04 -10.88
N LEU A 189 5.29 13.52 -11.67
CA LEU A 189 6.08 12.34 -11.33
C LEU A 189 7.17 12.68 -10.30
N PHE A 190 7.40 11.75 -9.39
CA PHE A 190 8.48 11.80 -8.40
C PHE A 190 9.11 10.42 -8.21
N SER A 191 10.30 10.40 -7.61
CA SER A 191 10.97 9.14 -7.30
C SER A 191 10.34 8.50 -6.05
N PHE A 192 10.11 7.19 -6.11
CA PHE A 192 9.43 6.42 -5.07
C PHE A 192 10.14 5.09 -4.82
N SER A 193 10.14 4.64 -3.57
CA SER A 193 10.57 3.29 -3.20
C SER A 193 9.70 2.71 -2.08
N CYS A 194 9.51 1.39 -2.12
CA CYS A 194 8.62 0.66 -1.21
C CYS A 194 9.15 -0.76 -0.93
N PHE A 195 10.43 -0.89 -0.54
CA PHE A 195 11.05 -2.20 -0.36
C PHE A 195 10.41 -3.00 0.78
N PRO A 196 9.94 -4.24 0.51
CA PRO A 196 9.49 -5.16 1.54
C PRO A 196 10.67 -5.84 2.25
N LEU A 197 10.40 -6.49 3.37
CA LEU A 197 11.30 -7.50 3.91
C LEU A 197 11.39 -8.68 2.94
N LYS A 198 12.61 -9.19 2.71
CA LYS A 198 12.81 -10.35 1.84
C LYS A 198 12.62 -11.65 2.63
N LEU A 199 11.36 -11.96 2.94
CA LEU A 199 10.97 -13.18 3.65
C LEU A 199 10.66 -14.28 2.63
N GLU A 200 11.14 -15.49 2.88
CA GLU A 200 10.95 -16.63 1.99
C GLU A 200 9.48 -16.98 1.80
N ASN A 201 9.03 -17.06 0.55
CA ASN A 201 7.65 -17.40 0.15
C ASN A 201 6.57 -16.51 0.78
N CYS A 202 6.88 -15.23 1.02
CA CYS A 202 5.99 -14.34 1.74
C CYS A 202 4.86 -13.80 0.86
N ASP A 203 3.67 -13.81 1.42
CA ASP A 203 2.40 -13.37 0.85
C ASP A 203 2.10 -11.88 1.08
N GLY A 204 2.92 -11.20 1.86
CA GLY A 204 2.81 -9.79 2.20
C GLY A 204 4.00 -9.33 3.03
N SER A 205 4.20 -8.03 3.15
CA SER A 205 5.24 -7.48 4.04
C SER A 205 4.95 -6.02 4.37
N PRO A 206 5.14 -5.60 5.64
CA PRO A 206 5.31 -4.21 5.96
C PRO A 206 6.46 -3.61 5.16
N ILE A 207 6.30 -2.34 4.77
CA ILE A 207 7.28 -1.60 3.97
C ILE A 207 7.61 -0.27 4.63
N ARG A 208 8.74 0.34 4.21
CA ARG A 208 8.98 1.76 4.38
C ARG A 208 8.80 2.44 3.02
N ALA A 209 7.62 2.98 2.77
CA ALA A 209 7.30 3.74 1.56
C ALA A 209 7.88 5.15 1.65
N VAL A 210 8.67 5.55 0.66
CA VAL A 210 9.40 6.82 0.66
C VAL A 210 9.30 7.48 -0.71
N ALA A 211 8.90 8.76 -0.72
CA ALA A 211 9.02 9.63 -1.89
C ALA A 211 10.23 10.56 -1.72
N TRP A 212 11.00 10.79 -2.80
CA TRP A 212 12.05 11.80 -2.80
C TRP A 212 12.04 12.64 -4.06
N PHE A 213 12.49 13.87 -3.93
CA PHE A 213 12.46 14.89 -4.96
C PHE A 213 13.87 15.46 -5.10
N GLU A 214 14.39 15.48 -6.32
CA GLU A 214 15.60 16.20 -6.65
C GLU A 214 15.26 17.70 -6.74
N ASP A 215 16.17 18.54 -6.25
CA ASP A 215 16.04 20.00 -6.32
C ASP A 215 16.31 20.46 -7.74
#